data_ddd47e8dbf599f73b98843d73bf118cb
#
_entry.id   ddd47e8dbf599f73b98843d73bf118cb
#
_cell.length_a   1.000
_cell.length_b   1.000
_cell.length_c   1.000
_cell.angle_alpha   90.00
_cell.angle_beta   90.00
_cell.angle_gamma   90.00
#
_symmetry.space_group_name_H-M   'P 1'
#
loop_
_entity.id
_entity.type
_entity.pdbx_description
1 polymer ?
#
loop_
_entity_poly.entity_id
_entity_poly.type
_entity_poly.pdbx_seq_one_letter_code
_entity_poly.pdbx_strand_id
1 'polypeptide(L)'
;MSQKYPIKIYKEPDLRRSSLVLGWSEDMGNLGRKATGYLNRKLKGQEFAEIEPEDFFSLGGVAIKGNLAQFSESKFYACREHELVVFQSDSPVAEWYKFLNSVLDVAEHHCRVKELYTIGAMVSFSAHTAPRELLAVVNSAEIKEVLGQYELARDLDYQTPPGERPTLNSFLLWMAKGRNIPGVSLWVPIPFYLAAAEDAQAQKKVLSFLNERLDLKMDFSDLDQEIREQNEQLAQARSRFPQIDDYINRLESNLMLSEEENGELIKKIEDFLREGD
;
A
#
# COMPACT_ATOMS: atom_id res chain seq x y z
N MET A 1 -27.27 6.30 -25.69
CA MET A 1 -27.03 6.43 -24.25
C MET A 1 -25.72 7.18 -24.11
N SER A 2 -25.74 8.34 -23.47
CA SER A 2 -24.50 9.09 -23.17
C SER A 2 -23.67 8.23 -22.24
N GLN A 3 -22.45 7.88 -22.65
CA GLN A 3 -21.51 7.14 -21.80
C GLN A 3 -21.17 8.08 -20.64
N LYS A 4 -21.74 7.83 -19.46
CA LYS A 4 -21.44 8.60 -18.24
C LYS A 4 -19.97 8.36 -17.92
N TYR A 5 -19.17 9.40 -17.92
CA TYR A 5 -17.76 9.30 -17.53
C TYR A 5 -17.72 8.99 -16.03
N PRO A 6 -17.03 7.95 -15.59
CA PRO A 6 -17.08 7.55 -14.19
C PRO A 6 -16.24 8.46 -13.26
N ILE A 7 -15.78 9.60 -13.76
CA ILE A 7 -14.91 10.54 -13.04
C ILE A 7 -15.72 11.79 -12.70
N LYS A 8 -15.64 12.20 -11.43
CA LYS A 8 -16.23 13.44 -10.94
C LYS A 8 -15.13 14.34 -10.40
N ILE A 9 -14.94 15.48 -11.03
CA ILE A 9 -13.97 16.51 -10.62
C ILE A 9 -14.73 17.59 -9.85
N TYR A 10 -14.37 17.80 -8.60
CA TYR A 10 -14.96 18.86 -7.76
C TYR A 10 -14.27 20.19 -7.95
N LYS A 11 -12.93 20.13 -8.16
CA LYS A 11 -12.09 21.30 -8.32
C LYS A 11 -10.79 20.91 -9.02
N GLU A 12 -10.30 21.76 -9.91
CA GLU A 12 -8.96 21.58 -10.50
C GLU A 12 -7.86 21.66 -9.41
N PRO A 13 -6.93 20.71 -9.36
CA PRO A 13 -5.96 20.62 -8.26
C PRO A 13 -4.86 21.68 -8.31
N ASP A 14 -4.71 22.41 -9.42
CA ASP A 14 -3.68 23.44 -9.62
C ASP A 14 -2.26 22.92 -9.37
N LEU A 15 -1.92 21.83 -10.05
CA LEU A 15 -0.61 21.19 -10.02
C LEU A 15 0.13 21.41 -11.34
N ARG A 16 1.45 21.59 -11.27
CA ARG A 16 2.26 21.89 -12.47
C ARG A 16 2.96 20.67 -13.04
N ARG A 17 3.56 19.84 -12.16
CA ARG A 17 4.29 18.64 -12.50
C ARG A 17 4.34 17.70 -11.31
N SER A 18 3.26 16.99 -11.10
CA SER A 18 3.08 16.21 -9.90
C SER A 18 3.63 14.78 -9.98
N SER A 19 3.78 14.15 -8.83
CA SER A 19 3.91 12.70 -8.69
C SER A 19 2.59 12.15 -8.16
N LEU A 20 2.25 10.90 -8.51
CA LEU A 20 1.05 10.21 -8.03
C LEU A 20 1.46 9.04 -7.15
N VAL A 21 0.94 8.98 -5.93
CA VAL A 21 1.07 7.81 -5.04
C VAL A 21 -0.28 7.16 -4.85
N LEU A 22 -0.34 5.85 -5.11
CA LEU A 22 -1.56 5.06 -5.04
C LEU A 22 -1.47 3.99 -3.96
N GLY A 23 -2.57 3.81 -3.21
CA GLY A 23 -2.75 2.73 -2.26
C GLY A 23 -4.16 2.15 -2.36
N TRP A 24 -4.22 0.83 -2.38
CA TRP A 24 -5.47 0.08 -2.35
C TRP A 24 -5.78 -0.33 -0.92
N SER A 25 -7.07 -0.38 -0.56
CA SER A 25 -7.50 -1.14 0.61
C SER A 25 -7.45 -2.64 0.27
N GLU A 26 -7.40 -3.47 1.30
CA GLU A 26 -7.38 -4.94 1.19
C GLU A 26 -6.06 -5.54 0.68
N ASP A 27 -4.96 -4.78 0.69
CA ASP A 27 -3.63 -5.39 0.60
C ASP A 27 -3.20 -5.92 1.99
N MET A 28 -2.17 -6.76 2.01
CA MET A 28 -1.66 -7.33 3.26
C MET A 28 -1.26 -6.21 4.23
N GLY A 29 -1.74 -6.32 5.48
CA GLY A 29 -1.51 -5.31 6.52
C GLY A 29 -2.12 -3.94 6.21
N ASN A 30 -3.02 -3.84 5.24
CA ASN A 30 -3.58 -2.57 4.76
C ASN A 30 -2.51 -1.52 4.42
N LEU A 31 -1.31 -1.95 4.01
CA LEU A 31 -0.13 -1.10 3.85
C LEU A 31 -0.38 0.07 2.88
N GLY A 32 -0.97 -0.20 1.71
CA GLY A 32 -1.26 0.82 0.71
C GLY A 32 -2.20 1.90 1.24
N ARG A 33 -3.30 1.48 1.87
CA ARG A 33 -4.27 2.40 2.48
C ARG A 33 -3.66 3.21 3.63
N LYS A 34 -2.88 2.56 4.50
CA LYS A 34 -2.25 3.21 5.65
C LYS A 34 -1.19 4.21 5.23
N ALA A 35 -0.32 3.84 4.31
CA ALA A 35 0.73 4.74 3.81
C ALA A 35 0.14 5.95 3.07
N THR A 36 -0.83 5.75 2.20
CA THR A 36 -1.50 6.86 1.50
C THR A 36 -2.33 7.73 2.45
N GLY A 37 -3.01 7.13 3.44
CA GLY A 37 -3.71 7.86 4.50
C GLY A 37 -2.77 8.71 5.34
N TYR A 38 -1.60 8.19 5.67
CA TYR A 38 -0.56 8.93 6.38
C TYR A 38 -0.05 10.12 5.56
N LEU A 39 0.29 9.92 4.28
CA LEU A 39 0.69 10.99 3.37
C LEU A 39 -0.38 12.09 3.32
N ASN A 40 -1.62 11.70 3.09
CA ASN A 40 -2.74 12.62 2.98
C ASN A 40 -2.93 13.46 4.25
N ARG A 41 -2.87 12.84 5.44
CA ARG A 41 -2.98 13.52 6.73
C ARG A 41 -1.80 14.47 6.99
N LYS A 42 -0.56 14.00 6.82
CA LYS A 42 0.66 14.80 7.10
C LYS A 42 0.83 15.95 6.13
N LEU A 43 0.51 15.76 4.86
CA LEU A 43 0.68 16.77 3.82
C LEU A 43 -0.59 17.59 3.56
N LYS A 44 -1.63 17.41 4.38
CA LYS A 44 -2.91 18.15 4.34
C LYS A 44 -3.55 18.10 2.95
N GLY A 45 -3.59 16.90 2.36
CA GLY A 45 -4.19 16.68 1.05
C GLY A 45 -5.65 17.11 1.02
N GLN A 46 -6.05 17.75 -0.06
CA GLN A 46 -7.42 18.20 -0.30
C GLN A 46 -8.07 17.35 -1.38
N GLU A 47 -9.20 16.74 -1.06
CA GLU A 47 -9.99 15.98 -2.01
C GLU A 47 -10.40 16.90 -3.18
N PHE A 48 -10.21 16.42 -4.41
CA PHE A 48 -10.54 17.20 -5.61
C PHE A 48 -11.31 16.40 -6.67
N ALA A 49 -11.22 15.06 -6.62
CA ALA A 49 -11.90 14.19 -7.57
C ALA A 49 -12.22 12.83 -6.95
N GLU A 50 -13.19 12.14 -7.56
CA GLU A 50 -13.50 10.74 -7.26
C GLU A 50 -13.81 9.97 -8.54
N ILE A 51 -13.66 8.63 -8.49
CA ILE A 51 -14.20 7.71 -9.48
C ILE A 51 -15.48 7.13 -8.91
N GLU A 52 -16.60 7.28 -9.63
CA GLU A 52 -17.90 6.75 -9.20
C GLU A 52 -17.87 5.21 -9.13
N PRO A 53 -18.39 4.58 -8.07
CA PRO A 53 -18.17 3.15 -7.81
C PRO A 53 -19.04 2.21 -8.65
N GLU A 54 -20.09 2.69 -9.31
CA GLU A 54 -21.19 1.92 -9.87
C GLU A 54 -20.77 0.73 -10.77
N ASP A 55 -19.72 0.91 -11.58
CA ASP A 55 -19.27 -0.11 -12.52
C ASP A 55 -18.16 -1.03 -11.97
N PHE A 56 -17.56 -0.68 -10.83
CA PHE A 56 -16.28 -1.24 -10.40
C PHE A 56 -16.37 -2.08 -9.12
N PHE A 57 -17.36 -1.79 -8.27
CA PHE A 57 -17.48 -2.41 -6.96
C PHE A 57 -18.79 -3.16 -6.83
N SER A 58 -18.79 -4.23 -6.04
CA SER A 58 -19.99 -5.01 -5.77
C SER A 58 -20.93 -4.23 -4.88
N LEU A 59 -22.21 -4.20 -5.24
CA LEU A 59 -23.29 -3.64 -4.40
C LEU A 59 -23.50 -4.43 -3.07
N GLY A 60 -22.92 -5.63 -2.96
CA GLY A 60 -22.96 -6.42 -1.73
C GLY A 60 -21.95 -6.01 -0.66
N GLY A 61 -21.09 -5.05 -0.94
CA GLY A 61 -19.98 -4.62 -0.08
C GLY A 61 -20.28 -3.40 0.78
N VAL A 62 -21.50 -3.23 1.26
CA VAL A 62 -21.82 -2.15 2.22
C VAL A 62 -21.43 -2.62 3.63
N ALA A 63 -20.42 -1.97 4.21
CA ALA A 63 -20.09 -2.14 5.62
C ALA A 63 -20.90 -1.15 6.47
N ILE A 64 -21.17 -1.50 7.73
CA ILE A 64 -21.78 -0.58 8.69
C ILE A 64 -20.80 -0.34 9.82
N LYS A 65 -20.39 0.91 9.99
CA LYS A 65 -19.51 1.34 11.07
C LYS A 65 -20.12 2.53 11.81
N GLY A 66 -20.32 2.39 13.13
CA GLY A 66 -20.93 3.45 13.94
C GLY A 66 -22.33 3.86 13.44
N ASN A 67 -23.15 2.90 12.98
CA ASN A 67 -24.48 3.09 12.38
C ASN A 67 -24.49 3.85 11.04
N LEU A 68 -23.34 4.04 10.41
CA LEU A 68 -23.22 4.64 9.08
C LEU A 68 -22.88 3.57 8.04
N ALA A 69 -23.62 3.56 6.94
CA ALA A 69 -23.28 2.73 5.78
C ALA A 69 -22.02 3.26 5.13
N GLN A 70 -21.06 2.36 4.93
CA GLN A 70 -19.80 2.63 4.26
C GLN A 70 -19.86 2.01 2.87
N PHE A 71 -19.54 2.80 1.87
CA PHE A 71 -19.46 2.37 0.47
C PHE A 71 -18.03 2.39 0.01
N SER A 72 -17.74 1.61 -1.03
CA SER A 72 -16.43 1.67 -1.68
C SER A 72 -16.14 3.06 -2.23
N GLU A 73 -14.95 3.56 -1.97
CA GLU A 73 -14.53 4.91 -2.35
C GLU A 73 -13.27 4.87 -3.18
N SER A 74 -13.15 5.81 -4.13
CA SER A 74 -11.99 5.98 -4.99
C SER A 74 -11.72 7.47 -5.14
N LYS A 75 -10.85 8.01 -4.28
CA LYS A 75 -10.68 9.46 -4.11
C LYS A 75 -9.28 9.95 -4.39
N PHE A 76 -9.20 11.10 -5.02
CA PHE A 76 -7.95 11.81 -5.29
C PHE A 76 -7.80 13.01 -4.39
N TYR A 77 -6.61 13.14 -3.81
CA TYR A 77 -6.23 14.25 -2.93
C TYR A 77 -5.01 14.97 -3.50
N ALA A 78 -5.05 16.30 -3.52
CA ALA A 78 -3.94 17.13 -3.95
C ALA A 78 -3.18 17.72 -2.75
N CYS A 79 -1.91 17.40 -2.64
CA CYS A 79 -0.96 17.99 -1.69
C CYS A 79 -0.12 19.04 -2.45
N ARG A 80 -0.68 20.25 -2.64
CA ARG A 80 -0.17 21.27 -3.58
C ARG A 80 1.24 21.72 -3.27
N GLU A 81 1.60 21.91 -2.01
CA GLU A 81 2.92 22.39 -1.60
C GLU A 81 4.04 21.42 -1.98
N HIS A 82 3.69 20.14 -2.23
CA HIS A 82 4.62 19.06 -2.56
C HIS A 82 4.48 18.54 -4.00
N GLU A 83 3.63 19.18 -4.82
CA GLU A 83 3.33 18.68 -6.18
C GLU A 83 3.01 17.17 -6.17
N LEU A 84 2.19 16.75 -5.19
CA LEU A 84 1.86 15.34 -4.96
C LEU A 84 0.35 15.12 -5.06
N VAL A 85 -0.04 14.07 -5.77
CA VAL A 85 -1.38 13.51 -5.76
C VAL A 85 -1.36 12.21 -4.98
N VAL A 86 -2.30 12.06 -4.07
CA VAL A 86 -2.54 10.79 -3.37
C VAL A 86 -3.87 10.23 -3.86
N PHE A 87 -3.86 8.99 -4.34
CA PHE A 87 -5.07 8.27 -4.68
C PHE A 87 -5.30 7.12 -3.69
N GLN A 88 -6.47 7.11 -3.11
CA GLN A 88 -6.93 6.06 -2.20
C GLN A 88 -8.17 5.40 -2.76
N SER A 89 -8.16 4.09 -2.84
CA SER A 89 -9.30 3.33 -3.36
C SER A 89 -9.40 1.97 -2.71
N ASP A 90 -10.62 1.46 -2.61
CA ASP A 90 -10.84 0.04 -2.49
C ASP A 90 -10.40 -0.66 -3.78
N SER A 91 -10.08 -1.95 -3.70
CA SER A 91 -9.69 -2.72 -4.88
C SER A 91 -10.92 -3.00 -5.75
N PRO A 92 -10.95 -2.59 -7.03
CA PRO A 92 -12.08 -2.86 -7.90
C PRO A 92 -12.23 -4.35 -8.14
N VAL A 93 -13.46 -4.85 -8.09
CA VAL A 93 -13.76 -6.28 -8.33
C VAL A 93 -14.01 -6.59 -9.80
N ALA A 94 -14.35 -5.57 -10.60
CA ALA A 94 -14.66 -5.69 -12.02
C ALA A 94 -14.04 -4.54 -12.84
N GLU A 95 -14.03 -4.69 -14.15
CA GLU A 95 -13.67 -3.64 -15.14
C GLU A 95 -12.31 -2.96 -14.87
N TRP A 96 -11.29 -3.71 -14.45
CA TRP A 96 -9.97 -3.18 -14.09
C TRP A 96 -9.37 -2.25 -15.14
N TYR A 97 -9.50 -2.63 -16.43
CA TYR A 97 -8.98 -1.82 -17.51
C TYR A 97 -9.66 -0.43 -17.57
N LYS A 98 -10.98 -0.40 -17.47
CA LYS A 98 -11.77 0.85 -17.46
C LYS A 98 -11.45 1.69 -16.22
N PHE A 99 -11.38 1.05 -15.04
CA PHE A 99 -11.06 1.70 -13.78
C PHE A 99 -9.67 2.35 -13.81
N LEU A 100 -8.64 1.59 -14.17
CA LEU A 100 -7.28 2.10 -14.21
C LEU A 100 -7.05 3.15 -15.32
N ASN A 101 -7.78 3.06 -16.44
CA ASN A 101 -7.81 4.15 -17.41
C ASN A 101 -8.37 5.43 -16.78
N SER A 102 -9.44 5.35 -16.00
CA SER A 102 -9.98 6.52 -15.30
C SER A 102 -8.96 7.12 -14.32
N VAL A 103 -8.21 6.29 -13.59
CA VAL A 103 -7.12 6.75 -12.72
C VAL A 103 -6.05 7.51 -13.53
N LEU A 104 -5.62 6.93 -14.65
CA LEU A 104 -4.59 7.53 -15.50
C LEU A 104 -5.10 8.78 -16.23
N ASP A 105 -6.38 8.84 -16.60
CA ASP A 105 -6.99 10.04 -17.23
C ASP A 105 -6.97 11.24 -16.27
N VAL A 106 -7.30 11.03 -14.99
CA VAL A 106 -7.16 12.07 -13.95
C VAL A 106 -5.71 12.47 -13.78
N ALA A 107 -4.80 11.50 -13.72
CA ALA A 107 -3.37 11.73 -13.57
C ALA A 107 -2.78 12.61 -14.69
N GLU A 108 -3.12 12.32 -15.94
CA GLU A 108 -2.60 13.04 -17.11
C GLU A 108 -3.27 14.40 -17.30
N HIS A 109 -4.62 14.42 -17.36
CA HIS A 109 -5.35 15.59 -17.82
C HIS A 109 -5.54 16.67 -16.75
N HIS A 110 -5.68 16.26 -15.48
CA HIS A 110 -5.93 17.18 -14.36
C HIS A 110 -4.70 17.42 -13.48
N CYS A 111 -3.79 16.43 -13.37
CA CYS A 111 -2.67 16.50 -12.42
C CYS A 111 -1.31 16.67 -13.10
N ARG A 112 -1.19 16.46 -14.41
CA ARG A 112 0.09 16.51 -15.15
C ARG A 112 1.16 15.64 -14.50
N VAL A 113 0.79 14.40 -14.15
CA VAL A 113 1.65 13.46 -13.46
C VAL A 113 2.85 13.10 -14.30
N LYS A 114 4.05 13.25 -13.74
CA LYS A 114 5.34 12.90 -14.37
C LYS A 114 5.81 11.48 -14.04
N GLU A 115 5.35 10.92 -12.94
CA GLU A 115 5.69 9.58 -12.46
C GLU A 115 4.66 9.10 -11.44
N LEU A 116 4.49 7.79 -11.29
CA LEU A 116 3.58 7.20 -10.32
C LEU A 116 4.25 6.12 -9.46
N TYR A 117 3.73 5.97 -8.25
CA TYR A 117 4.15 4.98 -7.26
C TYR A 117 2.94 4.22 -6.75
N THR A 118 2.95 2.89 -6.85
CA THR A 118 1.98 2.03 -6.18
C THR A 118 2.62 1.41 -4.95
N ILE A 119 1.81 1.13 -3.93
CA ILE A 119 2.25 0.52 -2.68
C ILE A 119 1.57 -0.83 -2.56
N GLY A 120 2.32 -1.84 -2.16
CA GLY A 120 1.83 -3.18 -1.88
C GLY A 120 2.68 -3.89 -0.84
N ALA A 121 2.14 -4.96 -0.28
CA ALA A 121 2.84 -5.84 0.63
C ALA A 121 2.83 -7.28 0.11
N MET A 122 3.81 -8.07 0.55
CA MET A 122 3.90 -9.49 0.28
C MET A 122 4.20 -10.26 1.56
N VAL A 123 3.76 -11.51 1.64
CA VAL A 123 4.06 -12.36 2.80
C VAL A 123 5.54 -12.68 2.87
N SER A 124 6.09 -12.60 4.08
CA SER A 124 7.43 -13.08 4.42
C SER A 124 7.36 -14.09 5.56
N PHE A 125 8.24 -15.08 5.51
CA PHE A 125 8.44 -16.04 6.61
C PHE A 125 9.56 -15.60 7.56
N SER A 126 9.94 -14.33 7.56
CA SER A 126 10.89 -13.75 8.52
C SER A 126 10.19 -13.34 9.82
N ALA A 127 10.98 -13.24 10.91
CA ALA A 127 10.49 -12.70 12.16
C ALA A 127 10.21 -11.19 12.06
N HIS A 128 9.32 -10.66 12.94
CA HIS A 128 9.02 -9.23 13.01
C HIS A 128 10.21 -8.38 13.47
N THR A 129 11.20 -9.00 14.10
CA THR A 129 12.45 -8.35 14.53
C THR A 129 13.41 -8.11 13.37
N ALA A 130 13.24 -8.79 12.23
CA ALA A 130 14.04 -8.54 11.04
C ALA A 130 13.71 -7.16 10.42
N PRO A 131 14.72 -6.42 9.92
CA PRO A 131 14.48 -5.15 9.24
C PRO A 131 13.61 -5.36 8.00
N ARG A 132 12.70 -4.42 7.73
CA ARG A 132 11.89 -4.46 6.51
C ARG A 132 12.71 -4.02 5.31
N GLU A 133 12.72 -4.86 4.30
CA GLU A 133 13.28 -4.50 2.99
C GLU A 133 12.23 -3.78 2.14
N LEU A 134 12.67 -3.00 1.18
CA LEU A 134 11.82 -2.38 0.18
C LEU A 134 12.25 -2.86 -1.20
N LEU A 135 11.32 -3.49 -1.92
CA LEU A 135 11.51 -3.90 -3.29
C LEU A 135 10.81 -2.91 -4.22
N ALA A 136 11.40 -2.67 -5.40
CA ALA A 136 10.82 -1.82 -6.42
C ALA A 136 10.78 -2.52 -7.78
N VAL A 137 9.59 -2.62 -8.34
CA VAL A 137 9.37 -3.06 -9.72
C VAL A 137 9.04 -1.83 -10.56
N VAL A 138 9.69 -1.67 -11.69
CA VAL A 138 9.56 -0.47 -12.53
C VAL A 138 9.11 -0.82 -13.95
N ASN A 139 8.52 0.14 -14.65
CA ASN A 139 8.04 -0.05 -16.02
C ASN A 139 8.99 0.48 -17.11
N SER A 140 10.12 1.11 -16.73
CA SER A 140 11.11 1.58 -17.70
C SER A 140 12.54 1.51 -17.15
N ALA A 141 13.53 1.44 -18.05
CA ALA A 141 14.95 1.37 -17.70
C ALA A 141 15.43 2.69 -17.08
N GLU A 142 14.91 3.81 -17.54
CA GLU A 142 15.30 5.15 -17.09
C GLU A 142 14.98 5.35 -15.61
N ILE A 143 13.77 4.94 -15.17
CA ILE A 143 13.42 5.06 -13.75
C ILE A 143 14.18 4.04 -12.90
N LYS A 144 14.55 2.87 -13.47
CA LYS A 144 15.42 1.89 -12.78
C LYS A 144 16.78 2.49 -12.46
N GLU A 145 17.36 3.22 -13.40
CA GLU A 145 18.65 3.89 -13.20
C GLU A 145 18.56 4.97 -12.11
N VAL A 146 17.51 5.80 -12.15
CA VAL A 146 17.25 6.82 -11.11
C VAL A 146 17.10 6.20 -9.72
N LEU A 147 16.46 5.04 -9.62
CA LEU A 147 16.28 4.34 -8.34
C LEU A 147 17.54 3.64 -7.83
N GLY A 148 18.57 3.48 -8.67
CA GLY A 148 19.83 2.82 -8.29
C GLY A 148 20.62 3.47 -7.15
N GLN A 149 20.30 4.72 -6.80
CA GLN A 149 20.90 5.44 -5.67
C GLN A 149 20.23 5.17 -4.31
N TYR A 150 19.06 4.54 -4.30
CA TYR A 150 18.30 4.25 -3.08
C TYR A 150 18.60 2.83 -2.58
N GLU A 151 18.42 2.63 -1.28
CA GLU A 151 18.53 1.30 -0.67
C GLU A 151 17.26 0.48 -0.96
N LEU A 152 17.31 -0.23 -2.09
CA LEU A 152 16.24 -1.12 -2.54
C LEU A 152 16.79 -2.54 -2.67
N ALA A 153 15.98 -3.54 -2.31
CA ALA A 153 16.31 -4.93 -2.59
C ALA A 153 16.36 -5.12 -4.12
N ARG A 154 17.40 -5.85 -4.58
CA ARG A 154 17.70 -6.04 -6.01
C ARG A 154 17.35 -7.45 -6.44
N ASP A 155 17.30 -7.64 -7.76
CA ASP A 155 17.19 -8.94 -8.41
C ASP A 155 15.90 -9.72 -8.09
N LEU A 156 14.76 -9.01 -8.15
CA LEU A 156 13.45 -9.65 -8.10
C LEU A 156 13.10 -10.19 -9.49
N ASP A 157 13.21 -11.51 -9.66
CA ASP A 157 12.67 -12.23 -10.80
C ASP A 157 11.37 -12.91 -10.39
N TYR A 158 10.26 -12.46 -10.93
CA TYR A 158 8.95 -13.05 -10.68
C TYR A 158 8.16 -13.19 -11.98
N GLN A 159 7.54 -14.33 -12.15
CA GLN A 159 6.59 -14.58 -13.23
C GLN A 159 5.24 -14.98 -12.63
N THR A 160 4.18 -14.29 -13.03
CA THR A 160 2.81 -14.69 -12.64
C THR A 160 2.55 -16.13 -13.07
N PRO A 161 2.14 -17.02 -12.17
CA PRO A 161 1.86 -18.41 -12.52
C PRO A 161 0.80 -18.54 -13.62
N PRO A 162 0.89 -19.56 -14.48
CA PRO A 162 -0.11 -19.80 -15.52
C PRO A 162 -1.52 -19.93 -14.92
N GLY A 163 -2.46 -19.15 -15.44
CA GLY A 163 -3.85 -19.14 -14.97
C GLY A 163 -4.16 -18.14 -13.85
N GLU A 164 -3.15 -17.54 -13.26
CA GLU A 164 -3.32 -16.45 -12.29
C GLU A 164 -3.38 -15.08 -12.98
N ARG A 165 -4.02 -14.14 -12.32
CA ARG A 165 -4.06 -12.75 -12.77
C ARG A 165 -2.87 -11.97 -12.21
N PRO A 166 -2.30 -10.99 -12.96
CA PRO A 166 -1.34 -10.08 -12.40
C PRO A 166 -1.99 -9.26 -11.27
N THR A 167 -1.19 -8.74 -10.37
CA THR A 167 -1.69 -7.82 -9.35
C THR A 167 -2.20 -6.52 -9.99
N LEU A 168 -3.11 -5.83 -9.32
CA LEU A 168 -3.62 -4.53 -9.76
C LEU A 168 -2.47 -3.52 -9.98
N ASN A 169 -1.47 -3.54 -9.10
CA ASN A 169 -0.25 -2.73 -9.22
C ASN A 169 0.53 -3.03 -10.51
N SER A 170 0.76 -4.32 -10.82
CA SER A 170 1.47 -4.72 -12.04
C SER A 170 0.70 -4.33 -13.29
N PHE A 171 -0.63 -4.46 -13.24
CA PHE A 171 -1.48 -4.09 -14.38
C PHE A 171 -1.48 -2.58 -14.60
N LEU A 172 -1.52 -1.77 -13.52
CA LEU A 172 -1.39 -0.32 -13.62
C LEU A 172 -0.04 0.10 -14.19
N LEU A 173 1.08 -0.53 -13.77
CA LEU A 173 2.41 -0.26 -14.34
C LEU A 173 2.45 -0.51 -15.85
N TRP A 174 1.82 -1.61 -16.31
CA TRP A 174 1.74 -1.92 -17.73
C TRP A 174 0.95 -0.85 -18.49
N MET A 175 -0.20 -0.42 -17.98
CA MET A 175 -1.02 0.63 -18.61
C MET A 175 -0.30 1.99 -18.60
N ALA A 176 0.36 2.35 -17.50
CA ALA A 176 1.15 3.57 -17.39
C ALA A 176 2.31 3.60 -18.41
N LYS A 177 2.98 2.45 -18.63
CA LYS A 177 3.99 2.32 -19.68
C LYS A 177 3.42 2.65 -21.08
N GLY A 178 2.22 2.17 -21.38
CA GLY A 178 1.54 2.46 -22.65
C GLY A 178 1.22 3.97 -22.86
N ARG A 179 1.18 4.73 -21.76
CA ARG A 179 0.97 6.19 -21.75
C ARG A 179 2.27 6.99 -21.56
N ASN A 180 3.43 6.34 -21.58
CA ASN A 180 4.73 6.95 -21.28
C ASN A 180 4.82 7.63 -19.91
N ILE A 181 4.08 7.12 -18.92
CA ILE A 181 4.19 7.55 -17.53
C ILE A 181 5.14 6.59 -16.81
N PRO A 182 6.33 7.07 -16.35
CA PRO A 182 7.22 6.28 -15.52
C PRO A 182 6.50 5.81 -14.25
N GLY A 183 6.63 4.53 -13.92
CA GLY A 183 5.91 3.94 -12.81
C GLY A 183 6.81 3.03 -11.96
N VAL A 184 6.57 3.05 -10.66
CA VAL A 184 7.24 2.23 -9.65
C VAL A 184 6.19 1.53 -8.81
N SER A 185 6.29 0.21 -8.67
CA SER A 185 5.54 -0.56 -7.69
C SER A 185 6.44 -0.92 -6.52
N LEU A 186 6.14 -0.37 -5.36
CA LEU A 186 6.87 -0.57 -4.10
C LEU A 186 6.23 -1.74 -3.34
N TRP A 187 7.06 -2.69 -2.91
CA TRP A 187 6.63 -3.87 -2.19
C TRP A 187 7.44 -4.04 -0.91
N VAL A 188 6.76 -4.30 0.20
CA VAL A 188 7.40 -4.59 1.48
C VAL A 188 7.02 -5.99 1.93
N PRO A 189 8.01 -6.87 2.22
CA PRO A 189 7.76 -8.14 2.87
C PRO A 189 7.28 -7.93 4.30
N ILE A 190 6.08 -8.46 4.62
CA ILE A 190 5.47 -8.42 5.96
C ILE A 190 5.47 -9.83 6.54
N PRO A 191 5.86 -10.03 7.81
CA PRO A 191 5.73 -11.31 8.48
C PRO A 191 4.32 -11.89 8.35
N PHE A 192 4.20 -13.15 7.96
CA PHE A 192 2.91 -13.78 7.67
C PHE A 192 1.90 -13.67 8.82
N TYR A 193 2.35 -13.69 10.07
CA TYR A 193 1.51 -13.54 11.26
C TYR A 193 1.11 -12.09 11.58
N LEU A 194 1.62 -11.12 10.82
CA LEU A 194 1.17 -9.71 10.83
C LEU A 194 0.36 -9.34 9.56
N ALA A 195 0.11 -10.30 8.68
CA ALA A 195 -0.56 -10.02 7.40
C ALA A 195 -2.00 -9.49 7.54
N ALA A 196 -2.69 -9.84 8.62
CA ALA A 196 -4.02 -9.32 8.97
C ALA A 196 -3.98 -8.12 9.94
N ALA A 197 -2.81 -7.86 10.54
CA ALA A 197 -2.55 -6.71 11.40
C ALA A 197 -1.84 -5.60 10.62
N GLU A 198 -1.75 -4.42 11.21
CA GLU A 198 -0.96 -3.33 10.64
C GLU A 198 0.53 -3.54 10.99
N ASP A 199 1.43 -3.31 10.01
CA ASP A 199 2.87 -3.34 10.24
C ASP A 199 3.45 -1.92 10.14
N ALA A 200 3.62 -1.27 11.29
CA ALA A 200 4.13 0.10 11.37
C ALA A 200 5.57 0.23 10.84
N GLN A 201 6.40 -0.82 10.94
CA GLN A 201 7.74 -0.83 10.36
C GLN A 201 7.68 -0.85 8.83
N ALA A 202 6.80 -1.67 8.24
CA ALA A 202 6.58 -1.71 6.81
C ALA A 202 6.07 -0.36 6.28
N GLN A 203 5.11 0.24 6.98
CA GLN A 203 4.60 1.56 6.65
C GLN A 203 5.70 2.62 6.68
N LYS A 204 6.51 2.66 7.74
CA LYS A 204 7.62 3.60 7.85
C LYS A 204 8.67 3.38 6.74
N LYS A 205 8.98 2.13 6.38
CA LYS A 205 9.95 1.83 5.30
C LYS A 205 9.53 2.42 3.96
N VAL A 206 8.28 2.22 3.55
CA VAL A 206 7.72 2.81 2.32
C VAL A 206 7.69 4.34 2.38
N LEU A 207 7.20 4.88 3.49
CA LEU A 207 7.06 6.33 3.65
C LEU A 207 8.42 7.04 3.71
N SER A 208 9.44 6.43 4.31
CA SER A 208 10.81 6.97 4.34
C SER A 208 11.39 7.07 2.93
N PHE A 209 11.20 6.03 2.11
CA PHE A 209 11.61 6.08 0.71
C PHE A 209 10.88 7.19 -0.07
N LEU A 210 9.55 7.28 0.05
CA LEU A 210 8.78 8.33 -0.63
C LEU A 210 9.15 9.74 -0.13
N ASN A 211 9.42 9.88 1.16
CA ASN A 211 9.86 11.13 1.76
C ASN A 211 11.18 11.61 1.18
N GLU A 212 12.16 10.72 1.05
CA GLU A 212 13.46 11.02 0.45
C GLU A 212 13.32 11.27 -1.06
N ARG A 213 12.63 10.39 -1.78
CA ARG A 213 12.49 10.42 -3.24
C ARG A 213 11.72 11.65 -3.74
N LEU A 214 10.73 12.11 -3.00
CA LEU A 214 9.85 13.22 -3.38
C LEU A 214 10.10 14.51 -2.56
N ASP A 215 11.14 14.54 -1.72
CA ASP A 215 11.52 15.67 -0.85
C ASP A 215 10.34 16.21 -0.01
N LEU A 216 9.59 15.31 0.65
CA LEU A 216 8.35 15.67 1.36
C LEU A 216 8.61 16.30 2.73
N LYS A 217 9.80 16.13 3.30
CA LYS A 217 10.22 16.70 4.61
C LYS A 217 9.30 16.35 5.78
N MET A 218 8.77 15.11 5.76
CA MET A 218 7.90 14.64 6.83
C MET A 218 8.69 14.20 8.05
N ASP A 219 8.11 14.44 9.23
CA ASP A 219 8.52 13.85 10.49
C ASP A 219 7.75 12.54 10.74
N PHE A 220 8.43 11.52 11.25
CA PHE A 220 7.91 10.18 11.53
C PHE A 220 7.90 9.80 13.01
N SER A 221 7.99 10.77 13.92
CA SER A 221 8.06 10.53 15.36
C SER A 221 6.83 9.76 15.89
N ASP A 222 5.66 9.99 15.32
CA ASP A 222 4.43 9.25 15.60
C ASP A 222 4.53 7.77 15.15
N LEU A 223 5.03 7.50 13.95
CA LEU A 223 5.28 6.12 13.51
C LEU A 223 6.36 5.42 14.35
N ASP A 224 7.37 6.15 14.81
CA ASP A 224 8.36 5.59 15.73
C ASP A 224 7.74 5.17 17.06
N GLN A 225 6.73 5.89 17.51
CA GLN A 225 5.96 5.52 18.70
C GLN A 225 5.08 4.28 18.43
N GLU A 226 4.35 4.26 17.32
CA GLU A 226 3.55 3.09 16.92
C GLU A 226 4.41 1.82 16.78
N ILE A 227 5.62 1.92 16.22
CA ILE A 227 6.58 0.80 16.13
C ILE A 227 6.98 0.30 17.51
N ARG A 228 7.27 1.21 18.44
CA ARG A 228 7.63 0.80 19.83
C ARG A 228 6.47 0.09 20.52
N GLU A 229 5.27 0.63 20.42
CA GLU A 229 4.06 0.05 21.01
C GLU A 229 3.77 -1.34 20.43
N GLN A 230 3.86 -1.50 19.11
CA GLN A 230 3.68 -2.80 18.47
C GLN A 230 4.75 -3.82 18.91
N ASN A 231 6.01 -3.41 19.00
CA ASN A 231 7.09 -4.29 19.46
C ASN A 231 6.90 -4.69 20.94
N GLU A 232 6.42 -3.79 21.79
CA GLU A 232 6.10 -4.08 23.19
C GLU A 232 4.93 -5.08 23.31
N GLN A 233 3.88 -4.93 22.51
CA GLN A 233 2.77 -5.89 22.47
C GLN A 233 3.26 -7.29 22.02
N LEU A 234 4.08 -7.36 20.97
CA LEU A 234 4.64 -8.63 20.53
C LEU A 234 5.59 -9.27 21.57
N ALA A 235 6.38 -8.47 22.27
CA ALA A 235 7.22 -8.96 23.38
C ALA A 235 6.38 -9.48 24.55
N GLN A 236 5.26 -8.84 24.86
CA GLN A 236 4.30 -9.32 25.86
C GLN A 236 3.65 -10.65 25.43
N ALA A 237 3.27 -10.79 24.15
CA ALA A 237 2.74 -12.04 23.61
C ALA A 237 3.76 -13.19 23.75
N ARG A 238 5.03 -12.96 23.42
CA ARG A 238 6.14 -13.92 23.61
C ARG A 238 6.28 -14.33 25.07
N SER A 239 6.26 -13.36 25.99
CA SER A 239 6.37 -13.64 27.43
C SER A 239 5.18 -14.43 27.99
N ARG A 240 3.96 -14.14 27.49
CA ARG A 240 2.73 -14.80 27.96
C ARG A 240 2.57 -16.22 27.41
N PHE A 241 3.09 -16.48 26.19
CA PHE A 241 2.93 -17.73 25.49
C PHE A 241 4.30 -18.33 25.08
N PRO A 242 4.89 -19.25 25.86
CA PRO A 242 6.20 -19.84 25.56
C PRO A 242 6.31 -20.50 24.19
N GLN A 243 5.21 -21.01 23.67
CA GLN A 243 5.13 -21.61 22.34
C GLN A 243 5.29 -20.55 21.22
N ILE A 244 4.73 -19.36 21.41
CA ILE A 244 4.90 -18.23 20.50
C ILE A 244 6.35 -17.76 20.49
N ASP A 245 6.97 -17.72 21.66
CA ASP A 245 8.39 -17.37 21.78
C ASP A 245 9.28 -18.36 21.05
N ASP A 246 9.02 -19.68 21.18
CA ASP A 246 9.75 -20.72 20.43
C ASP A 246 9.59 -20.53 18.91
N TYR A 247 8.39 -20.32 18.43
CA TYR A 247 8.14 -20.10 17.00
C TYR A 247 8.88 -18.88 16.45
N ILE A 248 8.83 -17.77 17.17
CA ILE A 248 9.51 -16.53 16.75
C ILE A 248 11.03 -16.73 16.82
N ASN A 249 11.59 -17.37 17.83
CA ASN A 249 13.03 -17.68 17.93
C ASN A 249 13.50 -18.56 16.77
N ARG A 250 12.68 -19.51 16.33
CA ARG A 250 12.98 -20.33 15.16
C ARG A 250 13.00 -19.49 13.88
N LEU A 251 12.02 -18.59 13.68
CA LEU A 251 12.01 -17.66 12.55
C LEU A 251 13.19 -16.69 12.57
N GLU A 252 13.59 -16.19 13.76
CA GLU A 252 14.79 -15.37 13.95
C GLU A 252 16.08 -16.13 13.57
N SER A 253 16.05 -17.46 13.71
CA SER A 253 17.13 -18.35 13.31
C SER A 253 17.02 -18.85 11.85
N ASN A 254 16.13 -18.27 11.05
CA ASN A 254 15.79 -18.69 9.67
C ASN A 254 15.35 -20.16 9.56
N LEU A 255 14.72 -20.70 10.60
CA LEU A 255 14.12 -22.03 10.60
C LEU A 255 12.64 -21.93 10.21
N MET A 256 12.22 -22.78 9.29
CA MET A 256 10.83 -22.84 8.84
C MET A 256 9.93 -23.46 9.93
N LEU A 257 8.72 -22.95 10.04
CA LEU A 257 7.64 -23.56 10.82
C LEU A 257 6.82 -24.48 9.91
N SER A 258 6.14 -25.46 10.50
CA SER A 258 5.15 -26.26 9.77
C SER A 258 3.88 -25.42 9.47
N GLU A 259 3.01 -25.93 8.59
CA GLU A 259 1.73 -25.25 8.29
C GLU A 259 0.85 -25.11 9.54
N GLU A 260 0.84 -26.13 10.42
CA GLU A 260 0.09 -26.12 11.67
C GLU A 260 0.64 -25.05 12.66
N GLU A 261 1.97 -24.99 12.81
CA GLU A 261 2.66 -24.00 13.64
C GLU A 261 2.44 -22.55 13.11
N ASN A 262 2.47 -22.38 11.78
CA ASN A 262 2.14 -21.10 11.15
C ASN A 262 0.71 -20.66 11.48
N GLY A 263 -0.26 -21.56 11.33
CA GLY A 263 -1.67 -21.28 11.65
C GLY A 263 -1.90 -20.93 13.11
N GLU A 264 -1.19 -21.64 14.03
CA GLU A 264 -1.26 -21.35 15.46
C GLU A 264 -0.65 -19.99 15.79
N LEU A 265 0.51 -19.66 15.23
CA LEU A 265 1.17 -18.36 15.41
C LEU A 265 0.28 -17.21 14.93
N ILE A 266 -0.29 -17.31 13.72
CA ILE A 266 -1.23 -16.30 13.20
C ILE A 266 -2.36 -16.07 14.19
N LYS A 267 -3.08 -17.14 14.54
CA LYS A 267 -4.26 -17.02 15.39
C LYS A 267 -3.96 -16.39 16.75
N LYS A 268 -2.89 -16.83 17.42
CA LYS A 268 -2.55 -16.32 18.74
C LYS A 268 -2.09 -14.87 18.73
N ILE A 269 -1.35 -14.46 17.70
CA ILE A 269 -0.92 -13.06 17.58
C ILE A 269 -2.12 -12.18 17.25
N GLU A 270 -2.99 -12.58 16.32
CA GLU A 270 -4.21 -11.81 15.99
C GLU A 270 -5.13 -11.65 17.21
N ASP A 271 -5.38 -12.75 17.96
CA ASP A 271 -6.22 -12.70 19.15
C ASP A 271 -5.61 -11.77 20.20
N PHE A 272 -4.28 -11.84 20.42
CA PHE A 272 -3.58 -11.01 21.40
C PHE A 272 -3.62 -9.51 21.03
N LEU A 273 -3.38 -9.17 19.76
CA LEU A 273 -3.39 -7.78 19.32
C LEU A 273 -4.79 -7.16 19.39
N ARG A 274 -5.85 -7.96 19.17
CA ARG A 274 -7.26 -7.50 19.31
C ARG A 274 -7.70 -7.32 20.76
N GLU A 275 -7.12 -8.08 21.74
CA GLU A 275 -7.43 -7.91 23.17
C GLU A 275 -6.81 -6.62 23.74
N GLY A 276 -5.81 -6.05 23.09
CA GLY A 276 -5.08 -4.84 23.51
C GLY A 276 -5.64 -3.52 22.99
N ASP A 277 -6.55 -3.58 22.02
CA ASP A 277 -7.30 -2.44 21.49
C ASP A 277 -8.62 -2.23 22.30
#